data_7a95f0b89dde0a5180c0ef8796fbc48b
#
_entry.id   7a95f0b89dde0a5180c0ef8796fbc48b
#
_cell.length_a   1.000
_cell.length_b   1.000
_cell.length_c   1.000
_cell.angle_alpha   90.00
_cell.angle_beta   90.00
_cell.angle_gamma   90.00
#
_symmetry.space_group_name_H-M   'P 1'
#
loop_
_entity.id
_entity.type
_entity.pdbx_description
1 polymer ?
#
loop_
_entity_poly.entity_id
_entity_poly.type
_entity_poly.pdbx_seq_one_letter_code
_entity_poly.pdbx_strand_id
1 'polypeptide(L)'
;MKNIVKIFCIISLFITNVVYADIKFWTTEVQPARMAKQEEMAKAFEAKTGIKVDVIPIEEKELGTRATAAAAAGDLPDVIYH
;
A
#
# COMPACT_ATOMS: atom_id res chain seq x y z
N MET A 1 -3.89 -35.45 -23.80
CA MET A 1 -2.65 -34.75 -23.47
C MET A 1 -2.65 -33.28 -23.89
N LYS A 2 -2.96 -33.00 -25.16
CA LYS A 2 -2.99 -31.61 -25.63
C LYS A 2 -3.99 -30.74 -24.87
N ASN A 3 -5.14 -31.31 -24.51
CA ASN A 3 -6.16 -30.56 -23.77
C ASN A 3 -5.73 -30.20 -22.36
N ILE A 4 -4.94 -31.05 -21.73
CA ILE A 4 -4.44 -30.83 -20.38
C ILE A 4 -3.49 -29.63 -20.34
N VAL A 5 -2.63 -29.52 -21.36
CA VAL A 5 -1.68 -28.41 -21.46
C VAL A 5 -2.41 -27.08 -21.63
N LYS A 6 -3.44 -27.05 -22.46
CA LYS A 6 -4.24 -25.84 -22.65
C LYS A 6 -4.95 -25.39 -21.39
N ILE A 7 -5.51 -26.31 -20.63
CA ILE A 7 -6.17 -26.02 -19.37
C ILE A 7 -5.16 -25.46 -18.37
N PHE A 8 -3.97 -26.02 -18.33
CA PHE A 8 -2.92 -25.58 -17.44
C PHE A 8 -2.48 -24.14 -17.73
N CYS A 9 -2.35 -23.79 -19.02
CA CYS A 9 -2.00 -22.43 -19.42
C CYS A 9 -3.08 -21.43 -19.00
N ILE A 10 -4.34 -21.78 -19.11
CA ILE A 10 -5.45 -20.92 -18.74
C ILE A 10 -5.42 -20.66 -17.23
N ILE A 11 -5.16 -21.68 -16.43
CA ILE A 11 -5.06 -21.54 -14.98
C ILE A 11 -3.91 -20.62 -14.60
N SER A 12 -2.76 -20.76 -15.24
CA SER A 12 -1.59 -19.90 -14.99
C SER A 12 -1.91 -18.44 -15.29
N LEU A 13 -2.57 -18.14 -16.40
CA LEU A 13 -2.97 -16.78 -16.76
C LEU A 13 -3.93 -16.20 -15.73
N PHE A 14 -4.87 -16.99 -15.25
CA PHE A 14 -5.81 -16.54 -14.24
C PHE A 14 -5.12 -16.15 -12.95
N ILE A 15 -4.15 -16.93 -12.51
CA ILE A 15 -3.39 -16.65 -11.29
C ILE A 15 -2.55 -15.37 -11.43
N THR A 16 -1.94 -15.14 -12.59
CA THR A 16 -1.08 -13.97 -12.83
C THR A 16 -1.87 -12.66 -12.94
N ASN A 17 -3.18 -12.71 -13.05
CA ASN A 17 -4.02 -11.52 -13.15
C ASN A 17 -4.43 -10.94 -11.80
N VAL A 18 -4.05 -11.56 -10.70
CA VAL A 18 -4.37 -11.07 -9.36
C VAL A 18 -3.33 -10.03 -8.98
N VAL A 19 -3.72 -8.75 -9.07
CA VAL A 19 -2.86 -7.62 -8.73
C VAL A 19 -3.51 -6.84 -7.61
N TYR A 20 -2.76 -6.59 -6.55
CA TYR A 20 -3.22 -5.77 -5.44
C TYR A 20 -2.49 -4.44 -5.47
N ALA A 21 -3.23 -3.34 -5.39
CA ALA A 21 -2.64 -2.01 -5.29
C ALA A 21 -2.19 -1.77 -3.85
N ASP A 22 -1.02 -1.17 -3.68
CA ASP A 22 -0.54 -0.76 -2.37
C ASP A 22 -1.23 0.54 -1.98
N ILE A 23 -1.53 0.70 -0.69
CA ILE A 23 -2.08 1.92 -0.14
C ILE A 23 -0.94 2.71 0.49
N LYS A 24 -0.77 3.97 0.08
CA LYS A 24 0.20 4.87 0.70
C LYS A 24 -0.49 5.66 1.79
N PHE A 25 0.00 5.52 3.01
CA PHE A 25 -0.54 6.17 4.18
C PHE A 25 0.52 7.07 4.80
N TRP A 26 0.33 8.39 4.70
CA TRP A 26 1.20 9.36 5.35
C TRP A 26 0.68 9.64 6.75
N THR A 27 1.57 9.68 7.72
CA THR A 27 1.19 9.97 9.10
C THR A 27 2.18 10.93 9.74
N THR A 28 1.65 11.91 10.49
CA THR A 28 2.48 12.78 11.31
C THR A 28 2.67 12.26 12.72
N GLU A 29 2.06 11.13 13.05
CA GLU A 29 2.26 10.44 14.33
C GLU A 29 3.53 9.62 14.26
N VAL A 30 4.68 10.30 14.40
CA VAL A 30 5.99 9.72 14.11
C VAL A 30 6.75 9.19 15.32
N GLN A 31 6.19 9.28 16.52
CA GLN A 31 6.82 8.74 17.72
C GLN A 31 6.98 7.22 17.57
N PRO A 32 8.10 6.64 18.03
CA PRO A 32 8.38 5.22 17.81
C PRO A 32 7.27 4.27 18.23
N ALA A 33 6.66 4.49 19.40
CA ALA A 33 5.57 3.63 19.87
C ALA A 33 4.34 3.73 18.96
N ARG A 34 4.05 4.92 18.43
CA ARG A 34 2.92 5.14 17.54
C ARG A 34 3.19 4.56 16.16
N MET A 35 4.42 4.70 15.67
CA MET A 35 4.81 4.08 14.40
C MET A 35 4.69 2.56 14.48
N ALA A 36 5.16 1.96 15.56
CA ALA A 36 5.07 0.51 15.74
C ALA A 36 3.61 0.05 15.73
N LYS A 37 2.71 0.79 16.36
CA LYS A 37 1.29 0.46 16.39
C LYS A 37 0.65 0.59 15.02
N GLN A 38 0.97 1.65 14.31
CA GLN A 38 0.46 1.85 12.95
C GLN A 38 0.91 0.75 12.00
N GLU A 39 2.17 0.33 12.09
CA GLU A 39 2.69 -0.75 11.27
C GLU A 39 2.08 -2.09 11.64
N GLU A 40 1.82 -2.34 12.92
CA GLU A 40 1.11 -3.52 13.37
C GLU A 40 -0.29 -3.59 12.76
N MET A 41 -1.01 -2.47 12.77
CA MET A 41 -2.33 -2.40 12.18
C MET A 41 -2.30 -2.58 10.66
N ALA A 42 -1.29 -2.02 9.99
CA ALA A 42 -1.11 -2.19 8.56
C ALA A 42 -0.89 -3.67 8.20
N LYS A 43 -0.08 -4.37 8.97
CA LYS A 43 0.15 -5.80 8.76
C LYS A 43 -1.10 -6.63 9.00
N ALA A 44 -1.89 -6.28 10.02
CA ALA A 44 -3.14 -6.97 10.30
C ALA A 44 -4.13 -6.77 9.15
N PHE A 45 -4.18 -5.59 8.58
CA PHE A 45 -5.02 -5.29 7.43
C PHE A 45 -4.59 -6.10 6.21
N GLU A 46 -3.29 -6.14 5.96
CA GLU A 46 -2.74 -6.93 4.85
C GLU A 46 -3.07 -8.42 5.02
N ALA A 47 -2.97 -8.94 6.23
CA ALA A 47 -3.28 -10.35 6.50
C ALA A 47 -4.75 -10.68 6.19
N LYS A 48 -5.65 -9.72 6.40
CA LYS A 48 -7.08 -9.93 6.14
C LYS A 48 -7.48 -9.71 4.70
N THR A 49 -6.86 -8.75 4.03
CA THR A 49 -7.32 -8.29 2.72
C THR A 49 -6.36 -8.61 1.59
N GLY A 50 -5.10 -8.92 1.88
CA GLY A 50 -4.07 -9.07 0.89
C GLY A 50 -3.54 -7.75 0.35
N ILE A 51 -4.01 -6.62 0.90
CA ILE A 51 -3.62 -5.28 0.44
C ILE A 51 -2.55 -4.74 1.39
N LYS A 52 -1.41 -4.37 0.84
CA LYS A 52 -0.31 -3.81 1.60
C LYS A 52 -0.55 -2.32 1.86
N VAL A 53 -0.27 -1.88 3.08
CA VAL A 53 -0.31 -0.47 3.46
C VAL A 53 1.11 -0.01 3.78
N ASP A 54 1.61 0.96 3.02
CA ASP A 54 2.89 1.58 3.27
C ASP A 54 2.68 2.74 4.24
N VAL A 55 3.20 2.59 5.46
CA VAL A 55 3.10 3.62 6.50
C VAL A 55 4.33 4.51 6.38
N ILE A 56 4.13 5.76 5.97
CA ILE A 56 5.21 6.70 5.68
C ILE A 56 5.16 7.85 6.68
N PRO A 57 6.17 7.97 7.55
CA PRO A 57 6.20 9.07 8.52
C PRO A 57 6.56 10.39 7.85
N ILE A 58 5.83 11.45 8.19
CA ILE A 58 6.06 12.79 7.69
C ILE A 58 6.10 13.73 8.89
N GLU A 59 7.15 14.54 9.02
CA GLU A 59 7.19 15.57 10.05
C GLU A 59 6.06 16.56 9.79
N GLU A 60 5.34 16.93 10.86
CA GLU A 60 4.16 17.77 10.73
C GLU A 60 4.45 19.09 10.03
N LYS A 61 5.59 19.72 10.36
CA LYS A 61 5.98 20.98 9.74
C LYS A 61 6.31 20.87 8.25
N GLU A 62 6.58 19.66 7.77
CA GLU A 62 6.91 19.41 6.36
C GLU A 62 5.72 18.95 5.54
N LEU A 63 4.61 18.64 6.19
CA LEU A 63 3.45 18.03 5.53
C LEU A 63 2.94 18.88 4.36
N GLY A 64 2.77 20.18 4.58
CA GLY A 64 2.27 21.06 3.53
C GLY A 64 3.17 21.10 2.31
N THR A 65 4.49 21.22 2.52
CA THR A 65 5.46 21.26 1.43
C THR A 65 5.47 19.95 0.66
N ARG A 66 5.47 18.84 1.37
CA ARG A 66 5.48 17.52 0.73
C ARG A 66 4.20 17.23 -0.02
N ALA A 67 3.05 17.62 0.54
CA ALA A 67 1.77 17.42 -0.13
C ALA A 67 1.67 18.24 -1.41
N THR A 68 2.17 19.48 -1.38
CA THR A 68 2.19 20.34 -2.56
C THR A 68 3.07 19.75 -3.66
N ALA A 69 4.25 19.27 -3.31
CA ALA A 69 5.16 18.65 -4.26
C ALA A 69 4.57 17.36 -4.84
N ALA A 70 3.96 16.55 -3.99
CA ALA A 70 3.34 15.29 -4.43
C ALA A 70 2.15 15.55 -5.36
N ALA A 71 1.35 16.57 -5.07
CA ALA A 71 0.23 16.95 -5.92
C ALA A 71 0.71 17.37 -7.30
N ALA A 72 1.79 18.16 -7.35
CA ALA A 72 2.37 18.61 -8.62
C ALA A 72 2.91 17.42 -9.43
N ALA A 73 3.44 16.40 -8.77
CA ALA A 73 3.96 15.21 -9.42
C ALA A 73 2.89 14.16 -9.73
N GLY A 74 1.65 14.37 -9.30
CA GLY A 74 0.60 13.37 -9.44
C GLY A 74 0.79 12.14 -8.57
N ASP A 75 1.45 12.31 -7.42
CA ASP A 75 1.83 11.21 -6.53
C ASP A 75 1.38 11.42 -5.09
N LEU A 76 0.16 11.95 -4.92
CA LEU A 76 -0.41 12.10 -3.59
C LEU A 76 -0.66 10.74 -2.93
N PRO A 77 -0.56 10.66 -1.60
CA PRO A 77 -0.90 9.42 -0.90
C PRO A 77 -2.40 9.18 -0.93
N ASP A 78 -2.78 7.95 -0.62
CA ASP A 78 -4.20 7.58 -0.55
C ASP A 78 -4.84 8.08 0.74
N VAL A 79 -4.07 8.14 1.82
CA VAL A 79 -4.56 8.55 3.15
C VAL A 79 -3.51 9.44 3.81
N ILE A 80 -3.97 10.52 4.44
CA ILE A 80 -3.13 11.40 5.27
C ILE A 80 -3.78 11.50 6.64
N TYR A 81 -3.01 11.19 7.66
CA TYR A 81 -3.41 11.34 9.06
C TYR A 81 -2.58 12.42 9.74
N HIS A 82 -3.26 13.43 10.27
CA HIS A 82 -2.57 14.45 11.07
C HIS A 82 -3.50 15.16 12.00
#